data_4c04b935d909466142ac421737e83587
#
_entry.id   4c04b935d909466142ac421737e83587
#
_cell.length_a   1.000
_cell.length_b   1.000
_cell.length_c   1.000
_cell.angle_alpha   90.00
_cell.angle_beta   90.00
_cell.angle_gamma   90.00
#
_symmetry.space_group_name_H-M   'P 1'
#
loop_
_entity.id
_entity.type
_entity.pdbx_description
1 polymer ?
#
loop_
_entity_poly.entity_id
_entity_poly.type
_entity_poly.pdbx_seq_one_letter_code
_entity_poly.pdbx_strand_id
1 'polypeptide(L)'
;PQVESCVVVRRIEKRTAMKAGRDFWWDDVLAPEAPQCEPERMGANDPLFILYTSGSTAKPKGILHGTGGYLLYATLTSKYVFDLKEHDIFWCTADAGWITGHSYLVYGPLSNGTTSLMFEGVPNFPKPDRFWEIVEKFGVNILYTAPTAVRSMMKDGDRWVNEHDISTLRLLGSVGEPITSKAWMWYYSTVGHGMCPIVDTWWQTETGGIMITSIPGAVDMKPGSAALPFFGIEPRVIGADGAEADAGERGSLVLTRPWPGMMLGVYGNAKAHKDVYFPTPGYYLTGDGAY
;
A
#
# COMPACT_ATOMS: atom_id res chain seq x y z
N PRO A 1 -11.87 14.25 -24.25
CA PRO A 1 -11.21 15.43 -23.71
C PRO A 1 -9.88 15.61 -24.45
N GLN A 2 -9.59 16.83 -24.83
CA GLN A 2 -8.31 17.12 -25.45
C GLN A 2 -7.32 17.51 -24.35
N VAL A 3 -6.09 17.02 -24.45
CA VAL A 3 -5.00 17.44 -23.60
C VAL A 3 -4.58 18.84 -24.05
N GLU A 4 -4.76 19.82 -23.19
CA GLU A 4 -4.49 21.24 -23.48
C GLU A 4 -3.05 21.60 -23.20
N SER A 5 -2.46 21.00 -22.15
CA SER A 5 -1.05 21.23 -21.77
C SER A 5 -0.39 19.94 -21.30
N CYS A 6 0.89 19.78 -21.59
CA CYS A 6 1.75 18.72 -21.11
C CYS A 6 3.00 19.33 -20.48
N VAL A 7 3.32 18.93 -19.24
CA VAL A 7 4.59 19.27 -18.60
C VAL A 7 5.48 18.04 -18.67
N VAL A 8 6.68 18.19 -19.26
CA VAL A 8 7.58 17.08 -19.57
C VAL A 8 8.85 17.19 -18.73
N VAL A 9 9.14 16.15 -17.96
CA VAL A 9 10.36 16.03 -17.15
C VAL A 9 11.49 15.43 -17.98
N ARG A 10 12.68 16.04 -17.97
CA ARG A 10 13.90 15.49 -18.59
C ARG A 10 14.47 14.37 -17.71
N ARG A 11 13.98 13.14 -17.92
CA ARG A 11 14.44 11.99 -17.13
C ARG A 11 15.65 11.29 -17.71
N ILE A 12 15.76 11.29 -19.04
CA ILE A 12 16.85 10.66 -19.78
C ILE A 12 17.26 11.59 -20.94
N GLU A 13 18.50 11.49 -21.37
CA GLU A 13 19.06 12.28 -22.50
C GLU A 13 18.52 11.78 -23.87
N LYS A 14 17.25 11.50 -23.96
CA LYS A 14 16.61 11.18 -25.23
C LYS A 14 15.93 12.41 -25.82
N ARG A 15 16.08 12.58 -27.14
CA ARG A 15 15.32 13.60 -27.87
C ARG A 15 13.83 13.30 -27.75
N THR A 16 13.10 14.19 -27.13
CA THR A 16 11.65 14.09 -26.95
C THR A 16 10.96 14.99 -27.96
N ALA A 17 9.99 14.46 -28.70
CA ALA A 17 9.17 15.25 -29.61
C ALA A 17 8.22 16.13 -28.79
N MET A 18 8.34 17.44 -28.91
CA MET A 18 7.54 18.44 -28.22
C MET A 18 6.60 19.14 -29.21
N LYS A 19 5.33 19.28 -28.82
CA LYS A 19 4.34 20.06 -29.61
C LYS A 19 4.32 21.50 -29.09
N ALA A 20 4.74 22.43 -29.93
CA ALA A 20 4.75 23.85 -29.58
C ALA A 20 3.35 24.34 -29.13
N GLY A 21 3.32 25.14 -28.08
CA GLY A 21 2.10 25.72 -27.49
C GLY A 21 1.27 24.77 -26.63
N ARG A 22 1.66 23.48 -26.54
CA ARG A 22 1.05 22.48 -25.66
C ARG A 22 2.02 21.89 -24.65
N ASP A 23 3.26 21.57 -25.12
CA ASP A 23 4.23 20.82 -24.33
C ASP A 23 5.31 21.78 -23.79
N PHE A 24 5.54 21.74 -22.50
CA PHE A 24 6.45 22.59 -21.76
C PHE A 24 7.43 21.74 -20.97
N TRP A 25 8.68 22.17 -20.88
CA TRP A 25 9.62 21.52 -19.99
C TRP A 25 9.30 21.87 -18.54
N TRP A 26 9.45 20.89 -17.65
CA TRP A 26 9.25 21.05 -16.21
C TRP A 26 10.07 22.22 -15.64
N ASP A 27 11.35 22.28 -16.00
CA ASP A 27 12.27 23.29 -15.52
C ASP A 27 11.87 24.72 -15.96
N ASP A 28 11.35 24.85 -17.19
CA ASP A 28 10.91 26.14 -17.74
C ASP A 28 9.62 26.61 -17.06
N VAL A 29 8.75 25.69 -16.64
CA VAL A 29 7.50 26.02 -15.95
C VAL A 29 7.77 26.42 -14.50
N LEU A 30 8.70 25.77 -13.81
CA LEU A 30 9.00 26.03 -12.40
C LEU A 30 9.86 27.27 -12.17
N ALA A 31 10.76 27.61 -13.10
CA ALA A 31 11.74 28.68 -12.91
C ALA A 31 11.13 30.05 -12.52
N PRO A 32 9.96 30.47 -13.06
CA PRO A 32 9.34 31.75 -12.69
C PRO A 32 8.43 31.66 -11.45
N GLU A 33 8.16 30.48 -10.93
CA GLU A 33 7.14 30.28 -9.90
C GLU A 33 7.64 30.64 -8.50
N ALA A 34 6.70 31.07 -7.63
CA ALA A 34 6.99 31.33 -6.24
C ALA A 34 7.33 30.00 -5.50
N PRO A 35 8.30 30.01 -4.58
CA PRO A 35 8.69 28.79 -3.83
C PRO A 35 7.61 28.33 -2.83
N GLN A 36 6.55 29.09 -2.64
CA GLN A 36 5.48 28.79 -1.69
C GLN A 36 4.13 28.72 -2.43
N CYS A 37 3.36 27.69 -2.12
CA CYS A 37 1.99 27.51 -2.56
C CYS A 37 1.14 27.17 -1.34
N GLU A 38 0.20 28.03 -1.00
CA GLU A 38 -0.73 27.77 0.12
C GLU A 38 -1.61 26.57 -0.22
N PRO A 39 -1.77 25.60 0.71
CA PRO A 39 -2.63 24.45 0.48
C PRO A 39 -4.09 24.88 0.39
N GLU A 40 -4.82 24.30 -0.57
CA GLU A 40 -6.26 24.51 -0.68
C GLU A 40 -6.99 23.94 0.55
N ARG A 41 -7.97 24.66 1.06
CA ARG A 41 -8.82 24.20 2.17
C ARG A 41 -9.87 23.23 1.66
N MET A 42 -9.80 21.99 2.11
CA MET A 42 -10.67 20.89 1.70
C MET A 42 -11.61 20.47 2.82
N GLY A 43 -12.86 20.18 2.48
CA GLY A 43 -13.78 19.48 3.38
C GLY A 43 -13.38 18.00 3.51
N ALA A 44 -13.75 17.36 4.62
CA ALA A 44 -13.38 15.97 4.87
C ALA A 44 -13.90 14.98 3.79
N ASN A 45 -15.03 15.29 3.18
CA ASN A 45 -15.65 14.48 2.12
C ASN A 45 -15.33 14.98 0.71
N ASP A 46 -14.52 16.03 0.56
CA ASP A 46 -14.11 16.46 -0.76
C ASP A 46 -13.22 15.40 -1.40
N PRO A 47 -13.32 15.16 -2.72
CA PRO A 47 -12.50 14.21 -3.43
C PRO A 47 -11.00 14.50 -3.27
N LEU A 48 -10.23 13.47 -2.89
CA LEU A 48 -8.78 13.55 -2.83
C LEU A 48 -8.15 13.03 -4.12
N PHE A 49 -8.50 11.81 -4.49
CA PHE A 49 -8.03 11.19 -5.73
C PHE A 49 -9.01 10.13 -6.26
N ILE A 50 -8.81 9.76 -7.51
CA ILE A 50 -9.47 8.63 -8.16
C ILE A 50 -8.38 7.65 -8.60
N LEU A 51 -8.47 6.40 -8.14
CA LEU A 51 -7.56 5.35 -8.56
C LEU A 51 -8.31 4.24 -9.28
N TYR A 52 -7.89 3.92 -10.51
CA TYR A 52 -8.51 2.89 -11.30
C TYR A 52 -7.96 1.50 -10.95
N THR A 53 -8.87 0.57 -10.67
CA THR A 53 -8.55 -0.84 -10.45
C THR A 53 -9.07 -1.68 -11.60
N SER A 54 -8.36 -2.78 -11.92
CA SER A 54 -8.78 -3.73 -12.97
C SER A 54 -10.06 -4.49 -12.60
N GLY A 55 -10.38 -4.61 -11.31
CA GLY A 55 -11.59 -5.25 -10.78
C GLY A 55 -11.93 -6.62 -11.40
N SER A 56 -12.88 -7.33 -10.81
CA SER A 56 -13.42 -8.59 -11.35
C SER A 56 -14.31 -8.42 -12.60
N THR A 57 -14.57 -7.18 -13.02
CA THR A 57 -15.38 -6.85 -14.21
C THR A 57 -14.49 -6.36 -15.35
N ALA A 58 -14.93 -6.59 -16.61
CA ALA A 58 -14.15 -6.28 -17.82
C ALA A 58 -13.74 -4.80 -17.99
N LYS A 59 -14.29 -3.87 -17.20
CA LYS A 59 -13.95 -2.44 -17.25
C LYS A 59 -13.34 -1.98 -15.94
N PRO A 60 -12.21 -1.24 -15.97
CA PRO A 60 -11.62 -0.64 -14.78
C PRO A 60 -12.63 0.26 -14.05
N LYS A 61 -12.60 0.23 -12.72
CA LYS A 61 -13.42 1.07 -11.85
C LYS A 61 -12.55 2.15 -11.22
N GLY A 62 -12.98 3.39 -11.29
CA GLY A 62 -12.32 4.52 -10.64
C GLY A 62 -12.78 4.60 -9.18
N ILE A 63 -11.96 4.14 -8.26
CA ILE A 63 -12.23 4.23 -6.81
C ILE A 63 -11.96 5.65 -6.34
N LEU A 64 -12.98 6.28 -5.77
CA LEU A 64 -12.91 7.65 -5.28
C LEU A 64 -12.70 7.67 -3.77
N HIS A 65 -11.63 8.30 -3.31
CA HIS A 65 -11.38 8.53 -1.88
C HIS A 65 -11.59 9.99 -1.50
N GLY A 66 -12.10 10.20 -0.28
CA GLY A 66 -12.27 11.51 0.32
C GLY A 66 -11.03 11.96 1.11
N THR A 67 -10.89 13.27 1.26
CA THR A 67 -9.70 13.90 1.82
C THR A 67 -9.47 13.52 3.30
N GLY A 68 -10.44 13.78 4.16
CA GLY A 68 -10.25 13.67 5.62
C GLY A 68 -10.22 12.22 6.11
N GLY A 69 -11.21 11.42 5.72
CA GLY A 69 -11.33 10.03 6.20
C GLY A 69 -10.18 9.14 5.74
N TYR A 70 -9.79 9.26 4.46
CA TYR A 70 -8.66 8.52 3.91
C TYR A 70 -7.35 8.89 4.61
N LEU A 71 -7.05 10.20 4.74
CA LEU A 71 -5.81 10.65 5.37
C LEU A 71 -5.74 10.22 6.83
N LEU A 72 -6.83 10.37 7.59
CA LEU A 72 -6.91 9.89 8.98
C LEU A 72 -6.58 8.40 9.07
N TYR A 73 -7.18 7.59 8.19
CA TYR A 73 -7.02 6.13 8.24
C TYR A 73 -5.61 5.69 7.84
N ALA A 74 -5.06 6.25 6.74
CA ALA A 74 -3.70 6.01 6.33
C ALA A 74 -2.68 6.42 7.41
N THR A 75 -2.90 7.56 8.07
CA THR A 75 -2.06 8.03 9.18
C THR A 75 -2.07 7.07 10.35
N LEU A 76 -3.26 6.68 10.84
CA LEU A 76 -3.40 5.81 12.01
C LEU A 76 -2.87 4.39 11.74
N THR A 77 -3.20 3.81 10.59
CA THR A 77 -2.70 2.48 10.24
C THR A 77 -1.19 2.48 10.06
N SER A 78 -0.60 3.51 9.43
CA SER A 78 0.86 3.65 9.35
C SER A 78 1.49 3.72 10.74
N LYS A 79 0.95 4.56 11.63
CA LYS A 79 1.49 4.75 12.97
C LYS A 79 1.52 3.46 13.80
N TYR A 80 0.39 2.75 13.84
CA TYR A 80 0.25 1.61 14.75
C TYR A 80 0.73 0.29 14.14
N VAL A 81 0.48 0.05 12.85
CA VAL A 81 0.89 -1.20 12.21
C VAL A 81 2.40 -1.28 12.04
N PHE A 82 3.03 -0.18 11.65
CA PHE A 82 4.49 -0.12 11.50
C PHE A 82 5.21 0.37 12.74
N ASP A 83 4.47 0.67 13.83
CA ASP A 83 5.04 1.18 15.09
C ASP A 83 6.03 2.31 14.84
N LEU A 84 5.64 3.29 14.01
CA LEU A 84 6.51 4.35 13.51
C LEU A 84 7.14 5.16 14.63
N LYS A 85 8.45 5.36 14.54
CA LYS A 85 9.26 6.20 15.45
C LYS A 85 9.76 7.44 14.72
N GLU A 86 10.13 8.48 15.47
CA GLU A 86 10.52 9.80 14.95
C GLU A 86 11.67 9.74 13.92
N HIS A 87 12.62 8.82 14.12
CA HIS A 87 13.83 8.74 13.29
C HIS A 87 13.81 7.56 12.30
N ASP A 88 12.69 6.87 12.17
CA ASP A 88 12.59 5.75 11.22
C ASP A 88 12.73 6.22 9.77
N ILE A 89 13.46 5.41 9.02
CA ILE A 89 13.45 5.44 7.56
C ILE A 89 12.56 4.30 7.10
N PHE A 90 11.40 4.66 6.60
CA PHE A 90 10.38 3.74 6.12
C PHE A 90 10.52 3.54 4.61
N TRP A 91 10.61 2.30 4.18
CA TRP A 91 10.67 1.97 2.77
C TRP A 91 9.52 1.05 2.36
N CYS A 92 8.54 1.62 1.66
CA CYS A 92 7.55 0.87 0.92
C CYS A 92 8.02 0.72 -0.52
N THR A 93 8.13 -0.52 -1.01
CA THR A 93 8.64 -0.78 -2.36
C THR A 93 7.56 -0.75 -3.45
N ALA A 94 6.32 -0.42 -3.09
CA ALA A 94 5.23 -0.32 -4.03
C ALA A 94 5.39 0.89 -4.96
N ASP A 95 4.96 0.72 -6.20
CA ASP A 95 4.86 1.81 -7.17
C ASP A 95 3.84 2.86 -6.69
N ALA A 96 4.16 4.14 -6.86
CA ALA A 96 3.29 5.25 -6.48
C ALA A 96 1.95 5.27 -7.27
N GLY A 97 1.87 4.58 -8.40
CA GLY A 97 0.64 4.42 -9.18
C GLY A 97 -0.38 3.44 -8.59
N TRP A 98 0.02 2.64 -7.58
CA TRP A 98 -0.88 1.73 -6.86
C TRP A 98 -1.33 2.32 -5.55
N ILE A 99 -2.47 1.83 -5.03
CA ILE A 99 -3.00 2.31 -3.73
C ILE A 99 -1.99 2.13 -2.59
N THR A 100 -1.17 1.08 -2.62
CA THR A 100 -0.14 0.86 -1.61
C THR A 100 0.90 1.98 -1.62
N GLY A 101 1.29 2.45 -2.81
CA GLY A 101 2.15 3.62 -2.94
C GLY A 101 1.48 4.90 -2.43
N HIS A 102 0.20 5.11 -2.74
CA HIS A 102 -0.54 6.25 -2.17
C HIS A 102 -0.56 6.20 -0.65
N SER A 103 -1.08 5.11 -0.07
CA SER A 103 -1.31 5.03 1.37
C SER A 103 -0.03 4.91 2.19
N TYR A 104 0.96 4.13 1.72
CA TYR A 104 2.11 3.73 2.54
C TYR A 104 3.49 4.08 1.95
N LEU A 105 3.55 4.82 0.85
CA LEU A 105 4.76 5.50 0.40
C LEU A 105 4.64 7.02 0.59
N VAL A 106 3.43 7.56 0.38
CA VAL A 106 3.19 9.00 0.40
C VAL A 106 2.39 9.42 1.64
N TYR A 107 1.08 9.17 1.67
CA TYR A 107 0.19 9.80 2.65
C TYR A 107 0.45 9.36 4.10
N GLY A 108 0.51 8.07 4.35
CA GLY A 108 0.65 7.54 5.71
C GLY A 108 1.97 7.92 6.40
N PRO A 109 3.13 7.61 5.80
CA PRO A 109 4.42 7.97 6.41
C PRO A 109 4.61 9.47 6.56
N LEU A 110 4.34 10.25 5.50
CA LEU A 110 4.58 11.70 5.52
C LEU A 110 3.65 12.44 6.50
N SER A 111 2.40 12.00 6.65
CA SER A 111 1.49 12.56 7.66
C SER A 111 1.91 12.27 9.10
N ASN A 112 2.75 11.25 9.30
CA ASN A 112 3.37 10.94 10.59
C ASN A 112 4.74 11.64 10.78
N GLY A 113 5.20 12.43 9.81
CA GLY A 113 6.52 13.06 9.85
C GLY A 113 7.69 12.07 9.65
N THR A 114 7.41 10.86 9.16
CA THR A 114 8.40 9.81 8.95
C THR A 114 9.12 10.01 7.61
N THR A 115 10.42 9.78 7.57
CA THR A 115 11.17 9.74 6.32
C THR A 115 10.73 8.56 5.47
N SER A 116 10.20 8.82 4.28
CA SER A 116 9.78 7.80 3.31
C SER A 116 10.79 7.70 2.18
N LEU A 117 11.34 6.49 1.97
CA LEU A 117 12.27 6.23 0.88
C LEU A 117 11.50 5.80 -0.37
N MET A 118 11.78 6.45 -1.48
CA MET A 118 11.23 6.11 -2.80
C MET A 118 12.35 5.57 -3.70
N PHE A 119 12.11 4.42 -4.31
CA PHE A 119 13.06 3.76 -5.20
C PHE A 119 12.43 3.46 -6.56
N GLU A 120 13.09 3.90 -7.62
CA GLU A 120 12.72 3.60 -9.00
C GLU A 120 13.58 2.43 -9.51
N GLY A 121 13.05 1.23 -9.44
CA GLY A 121 13.78 0.03 -9.87
C GLY A 121 13.13 -1.27 -9.43
N VAL A 122 13.86 -2.35 -9.63
CA VAL A 122 13.47 -3.71 -9.25
C VAL A 122 14.48 -4.31 -8.27
N PRO A 123 14.10 -5.33 -7.47
CA PRO A 123 14.94 -5.82 -6.37
C PRO A 123 16.27 -6.45 -6.80
N ASN A 124 16.37 -6.91 -8.04
CA ASN A 124 17.49 -7.70 -8.54
C ASN A 124 18.23 -7.05 -9.73
N PHE A 125 18.14 -5.73 -9.91
CA PHE A 125 18.87 -5.01 -10.94
C PHE A 125 19.62 -3.81 -10.35
N PRO A 126 20.91 -3.60 -10.66
CA PRO A 126 21.76 -4.35 -11.60
C PRO A 126 22.25 -5.71 -11.06
N LYS A 127 22.10 -5.97 -9.75
CA LYS A 127 22.46 -7.21 -9.08
C LYS A 127 21.37 -7.65 -8.12
N PRO A 128 21.34 -8.93 -7.69
CA PRO A 128 20.37 -9.46 -6.73
C PRO A 128 20.45 -8.87 -5.32
N ASP A 129 21.50 -8.12 -4.99
CA ASP A 129 21.71 -7.45 -3.72
C ASP A 129 21.07 -6.04 -3.64
N ARG A 130 20.44 -5.59 -4.70
CA ARG A 130 20.01 -4.19 -4.85
C ARG A 130 19.15 -3.67 -3.69
N PHE A 131 18.26 -4.48 -3.15
CA PHE A 131 17.46 -4.07 -1.99
C PHE A 131 18.31 -3.94 -0.73
N TRP A 132 19.26 -4.85 -0.54
CA TRP A 132 20.12 -4.86 0.63
C TRP A 132 21.13 -3.72 0.61
N GLU A 133 21.66 -3.40 -0.57
CA GLU A 133 22.48 -2.21 -0.79
C GLU A 133 21.72 -0.92 -0.41
N ILE A 134 20.43 -0.83 -0.73
CA ILE A 134 19.58 0.32 -0.37
C ILE A 134 19.34 0.35 1.14
N VAL A 135 19.02 -0.79 1.75
CA VAL A 135 18.81 -0.88 3.21
C VAL A 135 20.05 -0.42 3.95
N GLU A 136 21.22 -0.95 3.60
CA GLU A 136 22.50 -0.59 4.21
C GLU A 136 22.82 0.90 3.98
N LYS A 137 22.77 1.37 2.75
CA LYS A 137 23.15 2.74 2.37
C LYS A 137 22.31 3.80 3.05
N PHE A 138 21.02 3.56 3.21
CA PHE A 138 20.10 4.56 3.75
C PHE A 138 19.68 4.27 5.20
N GLY A 139 20.13 3.17 5.81
CA GLY A 139 19.78 2.80 7.17
C GLY A 139 18.29 2.53 7.36
N VAL A 140 17.67 1.80 6.41
CA VAL A 140 16.23 1.53 6.44
C VAL A 140 15.84 0.76 7.70
N ASN A 141 14.81 1.23 8.41
CA ASN A 141 14.32 0.61 9.64
C ASN A 141 13.11 -0.28 9.40
N ILE A 142 12.28 0.07 8.43
CA ILE A 142 11.05 -0.65 8.10
C ILE A 142 11.02 -0.93 6.61
N LEU A 143 10.91 -2.23 6.24
CA LEU A 143 10.79 -2.67 4.85
C LEU A 143 9.40 -3.26 4.62
N TYR A 144 8.60 -2.60 3.79
CA TYR A 144 7.25 -3.02 3.41
C TYR A 144 7.19 -3.37 1.93
N THR A 145 7.01 -4.66 1.61
CA THR A 145 7.14 -5.15 0.24
C THR A 145 6.13 -6.26 -0.10
N ALA A 146 6.06 -6.64 -1.37
CA ALA A 146 5.15 -7.70 -1.82
C ALA A 146 5.79 -9.09 -1.68
N PRO A 147 5.00 -10.14 -1.37
CA PRO A 147 5.46 -11.53 -1.35
C PRO A 147 6.16 -11.99 -2.62
N THR A 148 5.77 -11.47 -3.78
CA THR A 148 6.46 -11.73 -5.05
C THR A 148 7.91 -11.25 -5.03
N ALA A 149 8.19 -10.07 -4.47
CA ALA A 149 9.55 -9.58 -4.29
C ALA A 149 10.33 -10.45 -3.29
N VAL A 150 9.71 -10.81 -2.16
CA VAL A 150 10.31 -11.72 -1.16
C VAL A 150 10.68 -13.07 -1.79
N ARG A 151 9.79 -13.67 -2.59
CA ARG A 151 10.07 -14.93 -3.30
C ARG A 151 11.20 -14.80 -4.33
N SER A 152 11.29 -13.66 -5.01
CA SER A 152 12.39 -13.40 -5.95
C SER A 152 13.73 -13.36 -5.22
N MET A 153 13.82 -12.57 -4.14
CA MET A 153 15.03 -12.44 -3.34
C MET A 153 15.43 -13.77 -2.69
N MET A 154 14.47 -14.53 -2.17
CA MET A 154 14.70 -15.89 -1.64
C MET A 154 15.28 -16.84 -2.69
N LYS A 155 14.81 -16.74 -3.96
CA LYS A 155 15.32 -17.55 -5.07
C LYS A 155 16.75 -17.16 -5.45
N ASP A 156 17.10 -15.89 -5.36
CA ASP A 156 18.44 -15.38 -5.65
C ASP A 156 19.48 -15.85 -4.61
N GLY A 157 19.03 -16.16 -3.38
CA GLY A 157 19.80 -16.82 -2.32
C GLY A 157 20.29 -15.91 -1.21
N ASP A 158 20.49 -16.51 -0.04
CA ASP A 158 20.78 -15.83 1.24
C ASP A 158 22.11 -15.06 1.24
N ARG A 159 23.07 -15.46 0.39
CA ARG A 159 24.36 -14.79 0.32
C ARG A 159 24.23 -13.28 0.05
N TRP A 160 23.27 -12.90 -0.79
CA TRP A 160 23.06 -11.51 -1.17
C TRP A 160 22.56 -10.65 0.00
N VAL A 161 21.79 -11.25 0.90
CA VAL A 161 21.38 -10.62 2.17
C VAL A 161 22.59 -10.48 3.10
N ASN A 162 23.37 -11.58 3.24
CA ASN A 162 24.46 -11.66 4.19
C ASN A 162 25.71 -10.84 3.81
N GLU A 163 25.80 -10.36 2.57
CA GLU A 163 26.88 -9.49 2.09
C GLU A 163 26.68 -8.02 2.51
N HIS A 164 25.52 -7.67 3.14
CA HIS A 164 25.18 -6.30 3.53
C HIS A 164 24.84 -6.17 5.01
N ASP A 165 25.14 -5.01 5.58
CA ASP A 165 24.69 -4.67 6.94
C ASP A 165 23.24 -4.16 6.90
N ILE A 166 22.30 -5.05 7.21
CA ILE A 166 20.88 -4.74 7.31
C ILE A 166 20.39 -4.67 8.77
N SER A 167 21.31 -4.53 9.73
CA SER A 167 21.01 -4.50 11.17
C SER A 167 20.12 -3.34 11.62
N THR A 168 19.96 -2.34 10.77
CA THR A 168 19.03 -1.23 10.99
C THR A 168 17.56 -1.62 10.86
N LEU A 169 17.25 -2.74 10.17
CA LEU A 169 15.88 -3.25 10.07
C LEU A 169 15.35 -3.68 11.44
N ARG A 170 14.20 -3.15 11.81
CA ARG A 170 13.50 -3.49 13.05
C ARG A 170 12.08 -4.01 12.82
N LEU A 171 11.52 -3.83 11.63
CA LEU A 171 10.19 -4.31 11.26
C LEU A 171 10.11 -4.61 9.77
N LEU A 172 9.46 -5.70 9.44
CA LEU A 172 9.20 -6.14 8.09
C LEU A 172 7.69 -6.15 7.82
N GLY A 173 7.29 -5.93 6.58
CA GLY A 173 5.88 -5.99 6.21
C GLY A 173 5.65 -6.65 4.86
N SER A 174 4.46 -7.23 4.72
CA SER A 174 4.00 -7.93 3.52
C SER A 174 2.66 -7.36 3.06
N VAL A 175 2.49 -7.18 1.74
CA VAL A 175 1.31 -6.55 1.16
C VAL A 175 0.99 -7.02 -0.26
N GLY A 176 -0.30 -6.98 -0.60
CA GLY A 176 -0.80 -7.06 -1.98
C GLY A 176 -1.19 -8.45 -2.43
N GLU A 177 -0.69 -9.49 -1.82
CA GLU A 177 -1.04 -10.89 -2.05
C GLU A 177 -0.74 -11.75 -0.82
N PRO A 178 -1.35 -12.94 -0.67
CA PRO A 178 -1.01 -13.83 0.43
C PRO A 178 0.46 -14.28 0.36
N ILE A 179 1.16 -14.21 1.50
CA ILE A 179 2.51 -14.75 1.62
C ILE A 179 2.45 -16.21 2.06
N THR A 180 3.21 -17.09 1.39
CA THR A 180 3.30 -18.49 1.81
C THR A 180 4.11 -18.61 3.10
N SER A 181 3.80 -19.59 3.97
CA SER A 181 4.56 -19.83 5.21
C SER A 181 6.05 -19.99 4.96
N LYS A 182 6.45 -20.61 3.84
CA LYS A 182 7.87 -20.76 3.47
C LYS A 182 8.56 -19.41 3.20
N ALA A 183 7.93 -18.54 2.42
CA ALA A 183 8.47 -17.21 2.12
C ALA A 183 8.47 -16.32 3.37
N TRP A 184 7.42 -16.42 4.19
CA TRP A 184 7.32 -15.72 5.47
C TRP A 184 8.45 -16.12 6.42
N MET A 185 8.71 -17.43 6.58
CA MET A 185 9.78 -17.94 7.43
C MET A 185 11.16 -17.53 6.94
N TRP A 186 11.39 -17.51 5.63
CA TRP A 186 12.64 -17.01 5.06
C TRP A 186 12.81 -15.51 5.35
N TYR A 187 11.75 -14.74 5.16
CA TYR A 187 11.74 -13.29 5.41
C TYR A 187 12.03 -13.00 6.90
N TYR A 188 11.42 -13.77 7.79
CA TYR A 188 11.65 -13.69 9.24
C TYR A 188 13.07 -14.09 9.63
N SER A 189 13.53 -15.25 9.20
CA SER A 189 14.79 -15.83 9.68
C SER A 189 16.03 -15.22 8.99
N THR A 190 15.97 -14.99 7.67
CA THR A 190 17.12 -14.51 6.89
C THR A 190 17.19 -12.97 6.89
N VAL A 191 16.11 -12.29 6.57
CA VAL A 191 16.10 -10.82 6.50
C VAL A 191 15.91 -10.19 7.88
N GLY A 192 14.99 -10.72 8.66
CA GLY A 192 14.69 -10.25 10.02
C GLY A 192 15.59 -10.81 11.10
N HIS A 193 16.55 -11.69 10.78
CA HIS A 193 17.44 -12.37 11.73
C HIS A 193 16.69 -13.04 12.90
N GLY A 194 15.42 -13.44 12.70
CA GLY A 194 14.56 -14.02 13.73
C GLY A 194 14.12 -13.01 14.82
N MET A 195 14.34 -11.73 14.64
CA MET A 195 14.04 -10.69 15.63
C MET A 195 13.02 -9.65 15.13
N CYS A 196 13.02 -9.32 13.83
CA CYS A 196 12.08 -8.35 13.28
C CYS A 196 10.67 -8.93 13.22
N PRO A 197 9.66 -8.29 13.85
CA PRO A 197 8.29 -8.69 13.60
C PRO A 197 7.92 -8.49 12.13
N ILE A 198 7.02 -9.36 11.63
CA ILE A 198 6.45 -9.22 10.29
C ILE A 198 4.97 -8.85 10.43
N VAL A 199 4.59 -7.72 9.87
CA VAL A 199 3.19 -7.35 9.70
C VAL A 199 2.74 -7.80 8.30
N ASP A 200 1.95 -8.88 8.26
CA ASP A 200 1.27 -9.33 7.05
C ASP A 200 -0.08 -8.62 6.97
N THR A 201 -0.34 -7.90 5.88
CA THR A 201 -1.45 -6.94 5.83
C THR A 201 -2.44 -7.31 4.74
N TRP A 202 -3.72 -7.41 5.12
CA TRP A 202 -4.81 -7.50 4.15
C TRP A 202 -5.59 -6.19 4.08
N TRP A 203 -5.77 -5.70 2.87
CA TRP A 203 -6.58 -4.53 2.53
C TRP A 203 -6.70 -4.37 1.01
N GLN A 204 -7.51 -3.42 0.57
CA GLN A 204 -7.84 -3.22 -0.84
C GLN A 204 -7.74 -1.73 -1.21
N THR A 205 -7.76 -1.42 -2.51
CA THR A 205 -7.87 -0.03 -2.99
C THR A 205 -9.10 0.64 -2.37
N GLU A 206 -10.21 -0.07 -2.32
CA GLU A 206 -11.51 0.36 -1.81
C GLU A 206 -11.49 0.66 -0.31
N THR A 207 -10.61 0.00 0.43
CA THR A 207 -10.54 0.22 1.90
C THR A 207 -9.66 1.41 2.28
N GLY A 208 -8.79 1.87 1.39
CA GLY A 208 -7.91 3.03 1.59
C GLY A 208 -6.74 2.79 2.55
N GLY A 209 -6.76 1.70 3.30
CA GLY A 209 -5.71 1.33 4.25
C GLY A 209 -5.92 -0.06 4.84
N ILE A 210 -4.99 -0.47 5.71
CA ILE A 210 -4.89 -1.80 6.30
C ILE A 210 -6.10 -2.11 7.18
N MET A 211 -6.73 -3.26 6.95
CA MET A 211 -7.95 -3.72 7.64
C MET A 211 -7.68 -4.87 8.60
N ILE A 212 -6.82 -5.82 8.20
CA ILE A 212 -6.48 -7.01 9.00
C ILE A 212 -4.96 -7.15 8.98
N THR A 213 -4.35 -7.28 10.17
CA THR A 213 -2.90 -7.40 10.33
C THR A 213 -2.52 -7.79 11.76
N SER A 214 -1.29 -8.22 11.97
CA SER A 214 -0.68 -8.24 13.29
C SER A 214 -0.22 -6.83 13.70
N ILE A 215 -0.21 -6.57 15.01
CA ILE A 215 0.34 -5.32 15.58
C ILE A 215 1.56 -5.71 16.41
N PRO A 216 2.75 -5.15 16.11
CA PRO A 216 3.98 -5.50 16.81
C PRO A 216 3.86 -5.37 18.33
N GLY A 217 4.24 -6.43 19.05
CA GLY A 217 4.18 -6.47 20.50
C GLY A 217 2.79 -6.63 21.14
N ALA A 218 1.71 -6.58 20.35
CA ALA A 218 0.33 -6.69 20.83
C ALA A 218 -0.41 -7.92 20.28
N VAL A 219 -0.04 -8.39 19.09
CA VAL A 219 -0.70 -9.53 18.42
C VAL A 219 0.37 -10.52 17.95
N ASP A 220 0.15 -11.80 18.26
CA ASP A 220 1.01 -12.87 17.79
C ASP A 220 1.01 -12.98 16.26
N MET A 221 2.20 -13.11 15.69
CA MET A 221 2.37 -13.32 14.26
C MET A 221 2.16 -14.80 13.92
N LYS A 222 1.51 -15.06 12.78
CA LYS A 222 1.33 -16.40 12.25
C LYS A 222 1.73 -16.44 10.78
N PRO A 223 2.69 -17.30 10.38
CA PRO A 223 3.11 -17.42 9.00
C PRO A 223 1.95 -17.70 8.04
N GLY A 224 1.74 -16.81 7.05
CA GLY A 224 0.68 -16.94 6.06
C GLY A 224 -0.71 -16.50 6.54
N SER A 225 -0.79 -15.72 7.62
CA SER A 225 -2.04 -15.13 8.12
C SER A 225 -1.88 -13.64 8.38
N ALA A 226 -2.86 -12.85 7.96
CA ALA A 226 -2.96 -11.44 8.30
C ALA A 226 -3.37 -11.19 9.77
N ALA A 227 -3.65 -12.23 10.53
CA ALA A 227 -3.96 -12.25 11.96
C ALA A 227 -5.33 -11.66 12.35
N LEU A 228 -5.38 -10.42 12.89
CA LEU A 228 -6.58 -9.86 13.52
C LEU A 228 -7.04 -8.57 12.84
N PRO A 229 -8.32 -8.20 12.97
CA PRO A 229 -8.81 -6.92 12.47
C PRO A 229 -8.15 -5.75 13.20
N PHE A 230 -7.85 -4.69 12.43
CA PHE A 230 -7.41 -3.42 12.98
C PHE A 230 -8.52 -2.74 13.79
N PHE A 231 -8.19 -1.77 14.60
CA PHE A 231 -9.12 -1.09 15.51
C PHE A 231 -10.37 -0.57 14.79
N GLY A 232 -11.53 -0.98 15.29
CA GLY A 232 -12.83 -0.58 14.75
C GLY A 232 -13.28 -1.31 13.48
N ILE A 233 -12.51 -2.29 13.02
CA ILE A 233 -12.86 -3.12 11.87
C ILE A 233 -13.58 -4.39 12.36
N GLU A 234 -14.73 -4.69 11.76
CA GLU A 234 -15.56 -5.83 12.11
C GLU A 234 -15.77 -6.76 10.91
N PRO A 235 -14.81 -7.66 10.65
CA PRO A 235 -14.97 -8.67 9.60
C PRO A 235 -15.91 -9.80 10.04
N ARG A 236 -16.56 -10.42 9.03
CA ARG A 236 -17.26 -11.70 9.16
C ARG A 236 -16.90 -12.57 7.96
N VAL A 237 -16.96 -13.87 8.15
CA VAL A 237 -16.85 -14.86 7.08
C VAL A 237 -18.22 -15.43 6.84
N ILE A 238 -18.78 -15.25 5.65
CA ILE A 238 -20.13 -15.70 5.31
C ILE A 238 -20.05 -16.94 4.42
N GLY A 239 -20.62 -18.03 4.89
CA GLY A 239 -20.70 -19.30 4.17
C GLY A 239 -21.58 -19.24 2.93
N ALA A 240 -21.55 -20.30 2.12
CA ALA A 240 -22.35 -20.42 0.90
C ALA A 240 -23.86 -20.43 1.14
N ASP A 241 -24.29 -20.78 2.34
CA ASP A 241 -25.68 -20.75 2.79
C ASP A 241 -26.15 -19.36 3.27
N GLY A 242 -25.25 -18.38 3.31
CA GLY A 242 -25.52 -17.03 3.78
C GLY A 242 -25.42 -16.83 5.29
N ALA A 243 -25.10 -17.88 6.06
CA ALA A 243 -24.85 -17.79 7.48
C ALA A 243 -23.40 -17.43 7.78
N GLU A 244 -23.09 -16.99 9.00
CA GLU A 244 -21.70 -16.82 9.45
C GLU A 244 -21.04 -18.20 9.55
N ALA A 245 -19.89 -18.36 8.92
CA ALA A 245 -19.13 -19.61 8.90
C ALA A 245 -18.49 -19.89 10.26
N ASP A 246 -18.42 -21.15 10.65
CA ASP A 246 -17.69 -21.58 11.84
C ASP A 246 -16.20 -21.41 11.67
N ALA A 247 -15.47 -21.34 12.80
CA ALA A 247 -14.01 -21.17 12.79
C ALA A 247 -13.32 -22.27 12.00
N GLY A 248 -12.53 -21.91 11.00
CA GLY A 248 -11.83 -22.81 10.08
C GLY A 248 -12.62 -23.18 8.82
N GLU A 249 -13.88 -22.78 8.71
CA GLU A 249 -14.65 -22.94 7.49
C GLU A 249 -14.42 -21.77 6.53
N ARG A 250 -14.43 -22.09 5.23
CA ARG A 250 -14.24 -21.09 4.18
C ARG A 250 -15.53 -20.37 3.83
N GLY A 251 -15.42 -19.07 3.65
CA GLY A 251 -16.51 -18.24 3.18
C GLY A 251 -16.04 -16.95 2.54
N SER A 252 -17.00 -16.08 2.22
CA SER A 252 -16.75 -14.74 1.71
C SER A 252 -16.45 -13.78 2.86
N LEU A 253 -15.34 -13.06 2.76
CA LEU A 253 -15.01 -12.01 3.72
C LEU A 253 -15.90 -10.80 3.48
N VAL A 254 -16.59 -10.34 4.53
CA VAL A 254 -17.38 -9.11 4.52
C VAL A 254 -17.01 -8.23 5.70
N LEU A 255 -17.28 -6.93 5.59
CA LEU A 255 -17.11 -5.97 6.68
C LEU A 255 -18.48 -5.41 7.05
N THR A 256 -18.78 -5.39 8.35
CA THR A 256 -20.13 -5.08 8.85
C THR A 256 -20.30 -3.65 9.32
N ARG A 257 -19.21 -2.89 9.40
CA ARG A 257 -19.24 -1.47 9.79
C ARG A 257 -18.41 -0.60 8.83
N PRO A 258 -18.81 0.66 8.62
CA PRO A 258 -17.99 1.62 7.90
C PRO A 258 -16.74 2.00 8.72
N TRP A 259 -15.68 2.43 8.02
CA TRP A 259 -14.43 2.92 8.59
C TRP A 259 -14.02 4.23 7.90
N PRO A 260 -13.14 5.05 8.50
CA PRO A 260 -12.80 6.37 7.95
C PRO A 260 -12.19 6.32 6.54
N GLY A 261 -11.37 5.30 6.24
CA GLY A 261 -10.68 5.17 4.95
C GLY A 261 -11.52 4.55 3.83
N MET A 262 -12.79 4.23 4.08
CA MET A 262 -13.68 3.64 3.10
C MET A 262 -13.86 4.56 1.89
N MET A 263 -13.85 4.00 0.68
CA MET A 263 -14.11 4.77 -0.54
C MET A 263 -15.44 5.54 -0.48
N LEU A 264 -15.48 6.71 -1.05
CA LEU A 264 -16.74 7.47 -1.22
C LEU A 264 -17.65 6.85 -2.29
N GLY A 265 -17.06 6.10 -3.22
CA GLY A 265 -17.82 5.43 -4.28
C GLY A 265 -16.99 5.09 -5.50
N VAL A 266 -17.67 4.70 -6.57
CA VAL A 266 -17.08 4.48 -7.90
C VAL A 266 -17.38 5.70 -8.77
N TYR A 267 -16.33 6.38 -9.21
CA TYR A 267 -16.43 7.59 -10.02
C TYR A 267 -17.25 7.37 -11.27
N GLY A 268 -18.28 8.23 -11.44
CA GLY A 268 -19.20 8.17 -12.57
C GLY A 268 -20.11 6.94 -12.61
N ASN A 269 -20.12 6.07 -11.58
CA ASN A 269 -20.90 4.84 -11.59
C ASN A 269 -21.42 4.42 -10.20
N ALA A 270 -22.41 5.17 -9.69
CA ALA A 270 -23.06 4.86 -8.42
C ALA A 270 -23.74 3.47 -8.38
N LYS A 271 -24.21 2.98 -9.53
CA LYS A 271 -24.79 1.64 -9.63
C LYS A 271 -23.74 0.56 -9.35
N ALA A 272 -22.54 0.67 -9.95
CA ALA A 272 -21.47 -0.28 -9.69
C ALA A 272 -21.02 -0.27 -8.22
N HIS A 273 -21.00 0.91 -7.57
CA HIS A 273 -20.71 1.00 -6.14
C HIS A 273 -21.67 0.14 -5.32
N LYS A 274 -22.99 0.28 -5.56
CA LYS A 274 -24.00 -0.48 -4.83
C LYS A 274 -23.98 -1.98 -5.16
N ASP A 275 -24.00 -2.31 -6.45
CA ASP A 275 -24.22 -3.69 -6.90
C ASP A 275 -23.00 -4.61 -6.64
N VAL A 276 -21.80 -4.03 -6.63
CA VAL A 276 -20.56 -4.82 -6.45
C VAL A 276 -20.16 -4.91 -4.98
N TYR A 277 -20.20 -3.79 -4.28
CA TYR A 277 -19.64 -3.71 -2.93
C TYR A 277 -20.68 -3.78 -1.81
N PHE A 278 -21.96 -3.53 -2.12
CA PHE A 278 -23.08 -3.56 -1.16
C PHE A 278 -24.29 -4.30 -1.72
N PRO A 279 -24.10 -5.52 -2.29
CA PRO A 279 -25.24 -6.31 -2.80
C PRO A 279 -26.18 -6.74 -1.69
N THR A 280 -25.65 -6.91 -0.49
CA THR A 280 -26.42 -7.27 0.72
C THR A 280 -26.42 -6.07 1.69
N PRO A 281 -27.59 -5.62 2.17
CA PRO A 281 -27.67 -4.55 3.15
C PRO A 281 -26.86 -4.83 4.42
N GLY A 282 -26.06 -3.85 4.87
CA GLY A 282 -25.25 -3.96 6.08
C GLY A 282 -23.87 -4.58 5.90
N TYR A 283 -23.54 -5.08 4.70
CA TYR A 283 -22.24 -5.69 4.43
C TYR A 283 -21.52 -4.99 3.29
N TYR A 284 -20.25 -4.66 3.51
CA TYR A 284 -19.31 -4.41 2.44
C TYR A 284 -18.71 -5.75 1.99
N LEU A 285 -18.96 -6.13 0.76
CA LEU A 285 -18.44 -7.36 0.17
C LEU A 285 -17.04 -7.10 -0.40
N THR A 286 -16.05 -7.79 0.13
CA THR A 286 -14.66 -7.61 -0.28
C THR A 286 -14.34 -8.29 -1.61
N GLY A 287 -15.06 -9.38 -1.95
CA GLY A 287 -14.74 -10.25 -3.06
C GLY A 287 -13.62 -11.27 -2.75
N ASP A 288 -13.06 -11.22 -1.55
CA ASP A 288 -12.02 -12.15 -1.09
C ASP A 288 -12.63 -13.25 -0.21
N GLY A 289 -11.97 -14.41 -0.23
CA GLY A 289 -12.30 -15.53 0.66
C GLY A 289 -11.45 -15.50 1.92
N ALA A 290 -12.03 -15.98 3.03
CA ALA A 290 -11.36 -16.14 4.32
C ALA A 290 -11.81 -17.42 5.04
N TYR A 291 -11.14 -17.75 6.14
CA TYR A 291 -11.47 -18.90 7.04
C TYR A 291 -10.90 -18.68 8.43
#